data_671277953bc7a73518316b8033e8ea06
#
_entry.id   671277953bc7a73518316b8033e8ea06
#
_cell.length_a   1.000
_cell.length_b   1.000
_cell.length_c   1.000
_cell.angle_alpha   90.00
_cell.angle_beta   90.00
_cell.angle_gamma   90.00
#
_symmetry.space_group_name_H-M   'P 1'
#
loop_
_entity.id
_entity.type
_entity.pdbx_description
1 polymer ?
#
loop_
_entity_poly.entity_id
_entity_poly.type
_entity_poly.pdbx_seq_one_letter_code
_entity_poly.pdbx_strand_id
1 'polypeptide(L)'
;MTVTAVNYAKTLYDLSVSRKVIQNTKEIFREVPELAQSLKNPLVPFEIKEKVIDRVIPEEMKSFIKVVCKHHRIDLIEEIFEDYEELCRQHEKTIHAVMRYVTAPKDAQLDGIRAFLCREFGAQKAEIEMIED
;
A
#
# COMPACT_ATOMS: atom_id res chain seq x y z
N MET A 1 -5.67 9.70 -8.56
CA MET A 1 -5.22 10.28 -7.28
C MET A 1 -6.07 11.46 -6.88
N THR A 2 -6.92 11.30 -5.89
CA THR A 2 -7.72 12.41 -5.36
C THR A 2 -7.00 13.03 -4.16
N VAL A 3 -7.22 14.32 -3.91
CA VAL A 3 -6.65 15.02 -2.75
C VAL A 3 -7.07 14.34 -1.44
N THR A 4 -8.34 13.93 -1.35
CA THR A 4 -8.87 13.25 -0.17
C THR A 4 -8.15 11.91 0.08
N ALA A 5 -7.96 11.09 -0.95
CA ALA A 5 -7.27 9.81 -0.82
C ALA A 5 -5.80 10.01 -0.42
N VAL A 6 -5.12 11.00 -1.00
CA VAL A 6 -3.74 11.34 -0.64
C VAL A 6 -3.63 11.76 0.82
N ASN A 7 -4.57 12.56 1.32
CA ASN A 7 -4.57 13.00 2.72
C ASN A 7 -4.77 11.83 3.69
N TYR A 8 -5.67 10.90 3.38
CA TYR A 8 -5.84 9.69 4.18
C TYR A 8 -4.61 8.79 4.13
N ALA A 9 -3.97 8.67 2.97
CA ALA A 9 -2.74 7.91 2.83
C ALA A 9 -1.61 8.49 3.67
N LYS A 10 -1.47 9.81 3.71
CA LYS A 10 -0.50 10.50 4.57
C LYS A 10 -0.76 10.22 6.06
N THR A 11 -2.03 10.26 6.46
CA THR A 11 -2.43 9.95 7.83
C THR A 11 -2.06 8.50 8.17
N LEU A 12 -2.35 7.57 7.28
CA LEU A 12 -2.01 6.16 7.45
C LEU A 12 -0.50 5.98 7.59
N TYR A 13 0.27 6.66 6.76
CA TYR A 13 1.74 6.62 6.83
C TYR A 13 2.24 7.13 8.20
N ASP A 14 1.68 8.24 8.68
CA ASP A 14 2.09 8.86 9.94
C ASP A 14 1.73 8.01 11.18
N LEU A 15 0.75 7.12 11.06
CA LEU A 15 0.38 6.21 12.14
C LEU A 15 1.43 5.12 12.41
N SER A 16 2.40 4.97 11.53
CA SER A 16 3.50 4.00 11.66
C SER A 16 3.02 2.54 11.84
N VAL A 17 1.92 2.18 11.22
CA VAL A 17 1.43 0.81 11.22
C VAL A 17 2.32 -0.06 10.36
N SER A 18 2.56 -1.31 10.78
CA SER A 18 3.37 -2.26 10.02
C SER A 18 2.82 -2.44 8.60
N ARG A 19 3.70 -2.44 7.61
CA ARG A 19 3.33 -2.69 6.20
C ARG A 19 2.61 -4.02 6.03
N LYS A 20 3.01 -5.04 6.77
CA LYS A 20 2.39 -6.35 6.72
C LYS A 20 0.92 -6.29 7.15
N VAL A 21 0.62 -5.55 8.19
CA VAL A 21 -0.74 -5.35 8.68
C VAL A 21 -1.57 -4.60 7.64
N ILE A 22 -1.02 -3.56 7.04
CA ILE A 22 -1.69 -2.78 5.99
C ILE A 22 -1.93 -3.65 4.76
N GLN A 23 -0.96 -4.46 4.36
CA GLN A 23 -1.09 -5.38 3.24
C GLN A 23 -2.18 -6.43 3.50
N ASN A 24 -2.24 -6.98 4.72
CA ASN A 24 -3.28 -7.92 5.12
C ASN A 24 -4.66 -7.27 5.04
N THR A 25 -4.79 -6.03 5.48
CA THR A 25 -6.06 -5.29 5.39
C THR A 25 -6.48 -5.07 3.94
N LYS A 26 -5.55 -4.69 3.09
CA LYS A 26 -5.79 -4.54 1.66
C LYS A 26 -6.30 -5.84 1.03
N GLU A 27 -5.70 -6.96 1.38
CA GLU A 27 -6.11 -8.27 0.90
C GLU A 27 -7.51 -8.65 1.36
N ILE A 28 -7.89 -8.34 2.60
CA ILE A 28 -9.23 -8.57 3.11
C ILE A 28 -10.27 -7.85 2.24
N PHE A 29 -10.04 -6.59 1.92
CA PHE A 29 -10.95 -5.82 1.05
C PHE A 29 -10.98 -6.37 -0.37
N ARG A 30 -9.89 -6.89 -0.88
CA ARG A 30 -9.82 -7.48 -2.22
C ARG A 30 -10.52 -8.82 -2.30
N GLU A 31 -10.34 -9.68 -1.30
CA GLU A 31 -10.89 -11.04 -1.30
C GLU A 31 -12.36 -11.09 -0.92
N VAL A 32 -12.84 -10.11 -0.16
CA VAL A 32 -14.23 -10.03 0.29
C VAL A 32 -14.85 -8.71 -0.21
N PRO A 33 -15.29 -8.64 -1.48
CA PRO A 33 -15.89 -7.42 -2.04
C PRO A 33 -17.13 -6.95 -1.28
N GLU A 34 -17.85 -7.87 -0.67
CA GLU A 34 -19.06 -7.59 0.12
C GLU A 34 -18.76 -6.72 1.34
N LEU A 35 -17.54 -6.81 1.87
CA LEU A 35 -17.12 -5.98 3.01
C LEU A 35 -17.17 -4.50 2.64
N ALA A 36 -16.53 -4.11 1.55
CA ALA A 36 -16.55 -2.73 1.09
C ALA A 36 -17.96 -2.27 0.75
N GLN A 37 -18.77 -3.12 0.12
CA GLN A 37 -20.15 -2.81 -0.21
C GLN A 37 -20.98 -2.54 1.05
N SER A 38 -20.84 -3.37 2.07
CA SER A 38 -21.53 -3.18 3.35
C SER A 38 -21.12 -1.88 4.04
N LEU A 39 -19.83 -1.57 4.03
CA LEU A 39 -19.30 -0.37 4.67
C LEU A 39 -19.66 0.91 3.89
N LYS A 40 -19.92 0.81 2.59
CA LYS A 40 -20.36 1.94 1.76
C LYS A 40 -21.87 2.18 1.86
N ASN A 41 -22.65 1.17 2.24
CA ASN A 41 -24.10 1.22 2.19
C ASN A 41 -24.66 2.23 3.21
N PRO A 42 -25.32 3.31 2.75
CA PRO A 42 -25.84 4.32 3.66
C PRO A 42 -27.03 3.83 4.52
N LEU A 43 -27.65 2.70 4.13
CA LEU A 43 -28.75 2.11 4.88
C LEU A 43 -28.27 1.33 6.11
N VAL A 44 -26.99 0.96 6.16
CA VAL A 44 -26.42 0.26 7.32
C VAL A 44 -26.00 1.29 8.35
N PRO A 45 -26.51 1.22 9.62
CA PRO A 45 -26.06 2.12 10.67
C PRO A 45 -24.57 2.00 10.96
N PHE A 46 -23.93 3.11 11.33
CA PHE A 46 -22.50 3.12 11.62
C PHE A 46 -22.14 2.14 12.75
N GLU A 47 -22.99 2.00 13.74
CA GLU A 47 -22.78 1.06 14.85
C GLU A 47 -22.61 -0.38 14.38
N ILE A 48 -23.36 -0.78 13.36
CA ILE A 48 -23.24 -2.11 12.76
C ILE A 48 -21.94 -2.21 11.96
N LYS A 49 -21.60 -1.15 11.22
CA LYS A 49 -20.33 -1.09 10.48
C LYS A 49 -19.13 -1.22 11.44
N GLU A 50 -19.17 -0.57 12.59
CA GLU A 50 -18.12 -0.70 13.61
C GLU A 50 -17.95 -2.15 14.07
N LYS A 51 -19.06 -2.85 14.31
CA LYS A 51 -19.02 -4.26 14.73
C LYS A 51 -18.38 -5.15 13.67
N VAL A 52 -18.67 -4.90 12.40
CA VAL A 52 -18.05 -5.63 11.29
C VAL A 52 -16.56 -5.36 11.25
N ILE A 53 -16.15 -4.11 11.37
CA ILE A 53 -14.73 -3.71 11.40
C ILE A 53 -14.02 -4.40 12.56
N ASP A 54 -14.62 -4.41 13.75
CA ASP A 54 -14.03 -5.05 14.92
C ASP A 54 -13.79 -6.55 14.75
N ARG A 55 -14.59 -7.21 13.92
CA ARG A 55 -14.48 -8.66 13.68
C ARG A 55 -13.47 -9.03 12.60
N VAL A 56 -13.35 -8.23 11.55
CA VAL A 56 -12.59 -8.64 10.35
C VAL A 56 -11.32 -7.86 10.10
N ILE A 57 -11.18 -6.66 10.66
CA ILE A 57 -10.03 -5.79 10.42
C ILE A 57 -8.97 -6.00 11.53
N PRO A 58 -7.67 -6.07 11.19
CA PRO A 58 -6.61 -6.13 12.19
C PRO A 58 -6.68 -4.98 13.18
N GLU A 59 -6.32 -5.26 14.44
CA GLU A 59 -6.45 -4.31 15.56
C GLU A 59 -5.83 -2.94 15.24
N GLU A 60 -4.64 -2.93 14.66
CA GLU A 60 -3.90 -1.70 14.36
C GLU A 60 -4.56 -0.84 13.29
N MET A 61 -5.45 -1.42 12.49
CA MET A 61 -6.14 -0.74 11.39
C MET A 61 -7.58 -0.36 11.72
N LYS A 62 -8.12 -0.84 12.81
CA LYS A 62 -9.53 -0.62 13.15
C LYS A 62 -9.89 0.86 13.23
N SER A 63 -9.13 1.63 13.99
CA SER A 63 -9.40 3.06 14.18
C SER A 63 -9.37 3.82 12.86
N PHE A 64 -8.39 3.53 12.01
CA PHE A 64 -8.25 4.17 10.70
C PHE A 64 -9.45 3.85 9.80
N ILE A 65 -9.80 2.56 9.69
CA ILE A 65 -10.93 2.14 8.85
C ILE A 65 -12.25 2.71 9.38
N LYS A 66 -12.44 2.76 10.70
CA LYS A 66 -13.62 3.39 11.29
C LYS A 66 -13.75 4.87 10.93
N VAL A 67 -12.64 5.61 10.95
CA VAL A 67 -12.64 7.03 10.58
C VAL A 67 -13.00 7.20 9.11
N VAL A 68 -12.39 6.41 8.21
CA VAL A 68 -12.68 6.44 6.78
C VAL A 68 -14.17 6.13 6.54
N CYS A 69 -14.71 5.13 7.23
CA CYS A 69 -16.09 4.73 7.13
C CYS A 69 -17.03 5.83 7.64
N LYS A 70 -16.71 6.44 8.78
CA LYS A 70 -17.51 7.51 9.40
C LYS A 70 -17.63 8.72 8.49
N HIS A 71 -16.59 9.04 7.74
CA HIS A 71 -16.58 10.16 6.79
C HIS A 71 -17.10 9.78 5.41
N HIS A 72 -17.66 8.57 5.25
CA HIS A 72 -18.23 8.09 3.98
C HIS A 72 -17.20 8.05 2.84
N ARG A 73 -15.96 7.63 3.14
CA ARG A 73 -14.85 7.58 2.19
C ARG A 73 -14.34 6.17 1.88
N ILE A 74 -15.11 5.14 2.23
CA ILE A 74 -14.74 3.74 1.92
C ILE A 74 -14.65 3.51 0.40
N ASP A 75 -15.37 4.28 -0.39
CA ASP A 75 -15.28 4.23 -1.86
C ASP A 75 -13.87 4.57 -2.37
N LEU A 76 -13.06 5.26 -1.56
CA LEU A 76 -11.67 5.62 -1.90
C LEU A 76 -10.64 4.66 -1.32
N ILE A 77 -11.06 3.56 -0.67
CA ILE A 77 -10.13 2.71 0.08
C ILE A 77 -9.00 2.14 -0.79
N GLU A 78 -9.29 1.76 -2.02
CA GLU A 78 -8.27 1.24 -2.93
C GLU A 78 -7.26 2.34 -3.30
N GLU A 79 -7.72 3.54 -3.61
CA GLU A 79 -6.84 4.68 -3.88
C GLU A 79 -5.99 5.02 -2.67
N ILE A 80 -6.56 4.98 -1.47
CA ILE A 80 -5.84 5.26 -0.23
C ILE A 80 -4.67 4.29 -0.07
N PHE A 81 -4.88 3.00 -0.29
CA PHE A 81 -3.82 2.00 -0.21
C PHE A 81 -2.77 2.19 -1.31
N GLU A 82 -3.17 2.51 -2.53
CA GLU A 82 -2.23 2.78 -3.62
C GLU A 82 -1.39 4.02 -3.33
N ASP A 83 -1.99 5.08 -2.86
CA ASP A 83 -1.29 6.32 -2.49
C ASP A 83 -0.36 6.10 -1.30
N TYR A 84 -0.75 5.25 -0.35
CA TYR A 84 0.11 4.84 0.75
C TYR A 84 1.36 4.11 0.25
N GLU A 85 1.20 3.17 -0.68
CA GLU A 85 2.33 2.43 -1.25
C GLU A 85 3.29 3.38 -1.99
N GLU A 86 2.76 4.36 -2.69
CA GLU A 86 3.57 5.37 -3.37
C GLU A 86 4.35 6.23 -2.36
N LEU A 87 3.72 6.65 -1.26
CA LEU A 87 4.41 7.36 -0.19
C LEU A 87 5.56 6.54 0.40
N CYS A 88 5.33 5.24 0.59
CA CYS A 88 6.37 4.33 1.07
C CYS A 88 7.55 4.28 0.10
N ARG A 89 7.29 4.17 -1.19
CA ARG A 89 8.34 4.17 -2.22
C ARG A 89 9.15 5.47 -2.21
N GLN A 90 8.48 6.62 -2.12
CA GLN A 90 9.13 7.92 -2.06
C GLN A 90 10.02 8.06 -0.83
N HIS A 91 9.54 7.65 0.34
CA HIS A 91 10.29 7.74 1.59
C HIS A 91 11.42 6.73 1.68
N GLU A 92 11.29 5.58 1.05
CA GLU A 92 12.34 4.56 1.01
C GLU A 92 13.39 4.85 -0.06
N LYS A 93 13.15 5.86 -0.90
CA LYS A 93 14.04 6.18 -2.01
C LYS A 93 14.37 4.94 -2.85
N THR A 94 13.33 4.21 -3.26
CA THR A 94 13.48 3.04 -4.14
C THR A 94 13.63 3.50 -5.57
N ILE A 95 14.64 2.98 -6.28
CA ILE A 95 14.83 3.20 -7.71
C ILE A 95 14.29 1.99 -8.47
N HIS A 96 13.63 2.25 -9.60
CA HIS A 96 13.27 1.20 -10.56
C HIS A 96 14.19 1.28 -11.76
N ALA A 97 14.83 0.17 -12.12
CA ALA A 97 15.68 0.08 -13.29
C ALA A 97 15.23 -1.08 -14.16
N VAL A 98 15.37 -0.91 -15.50
CA VAL A 98 15.11 -1.97 -16.46
C VAL A 98 16.44 -2.41 -17.03
N MET A 99 16.75 -3.70 -16.96
CA MET A 99 17.97 -4.26 -17.47
C MET A 99 17.67 -5.24 -18.60
N ARG A 100 18.20 -4.95 -19.78
CA ARG A 100 18.13 -5.86 -20.93
C ARG A 100 19.42 -6.66 -21.02
N TYR A 101 19.32 -7.96 -21.28
CA TYR A 101 20.49 -8.83 -21.32
C TYR A 101 20.36 -9.88 -22.43
N VAL A 102 21.50 -10.30 -22.94
CA VAL A 102 21.59 -11.44 -23.86
C VAL A 102 21.96 -12.69 -23.06
N THR A 103 22.91 -12.55 -22.15
CA THR A 103 23.30 -13.61 -21.22
C THR A 103 22.91 -13.20 -19.82
N ALA A 104 22.18 -14.06 -19.09
CA ALA A 104 21.72 -13.75 -17.75
C ALA A 104 22.88 -13.46 -16.80
N PRO A 105 22.89 -12.31 -16.11
CA PRO A 105 23.93 -12.02 -15.14
C PRO A 105 23.80 -12.91 -13.90
N LYS A 106 24.91 -13.15 -13.23
CA LYS A 106 24.93 -13.90 -11.98
C LYS A 106 24.39 -13.03 -10.84
N ASP A 107 23.90 -13.68 -9.77
CA ASP A 107 23.35 -12.99 -8.62
C ASP A 107 24.31 -11.97 -8.01
N ALA A 108 25.60 -12.32 -7.93
CA ALA A 108 26.64 -11.39 -7.43
C ALA A 108 26.76 -10.14 -8.30
N GLN A 109 26.59 -10.28 -9.61
CA GLN A 109 26.63 -9.15 -10.57
C GLN A 109 25.40 -8.25 -10.37
N LEU A 110 24.21 -8.84 -10.17
CA LEU A 110 22.97 -8.10 -9.89
C LEU A 110 23.08 -7.33 -8.59
N ASP A 111 23.63 -7.94 -7.55
CA ASP A 111 23.82 -7.27 -6.26
C ASP A 111 24.76 -6.07 -6.40
N GLY A 112 25.82 -6.21 -7.19
CA GLY A 112 26.75 -5.12 -7.50
C GLY A 112 26.07 -3.98 -8.24
N ILE A 113 25.21 -4.28 -9.20
CA ILE A 113 24.44 -3.28 -9.94
C ILE A 113 23.45 -2.55 -9.01
N ARG A 114 22.76 -3.28 -8.15
CA ARG A 114 21.84 -2.67 -7.16
C ARG A 114 22.59 -1.72 -6.25
N ALA A 115 23.73 -2.13 -5.70
CA ALA A 115 24.57 -1.29 -4.84
C ALA A 115 25.04 -0.04 -5.57
N PHE A 116 25.47 -0.17 -6.83
CA PHE A 116 25.89 0.96 -7.66
C PHE A 116 24.73 1.95 -7.87
N LEU A 117 23.55 1.47 -8.25
CA LEU A 117 22.37 2.31 -8.48
C LEU A 117 21.97 3.05 -7.21
N CYS A 118 21.96 2.38 -6.06
CA CYS A 118 21.62 3.01 -4.79
C CYS A 118 22.62 4.11 -4.43
N ARG A 119 23.90 3.89 -4.69
CA ARG A 119 24.95 4.86 -4.39
C ARG A 119 24.90 6.08 -5.31
N GLU A 120 24.73 5.87 -6.62
CA GLU A 120 24.70 6.95 -7.61
C GLU A 120 23.47 7.86 -7.47
N PHE A 121 22.33 7.31 -7.12
CA PHE A 121 21.07 8.05 -7.05
C PHE A 121 20.62 8.35 -5.62
N GLY A 122 21.45 8.03 -4.61
CA GLY A 122 21.12 8.28 -3.21
C GLY A 122 19.92 7.50 -2.71
N ALA A 123 19.62 6.36 -3.33
CA ALA A 123 18.48 5.51 -2.96
C ALA A 123 18.87 4.48 -1.91
N GLN A 124 17.90 4.01 -1.14
CA GLN A 124 18.10 2.95 -0.15
C GLN A 124 17.89 1.57 -0.76
N LYS A 125 17.12 1.48 -1.83
CA LYS A 125 16.76 0.23 -2.47
C LYS A 125 16.66 0.41 -3.98
N ALA A 126 17.06 -0.61 -4.74
CA ALA A 126 16.91 -0.63 -6.19
C ALA A 126 16.15 -1.89 -6.61
N GLU A 127 15.14 -1.72 -7.44
CA GLU A 127 14.40 -2.81 -8.07
C GLU A 127 14.81 -2.87 -9.55
N ILE A 128 15.20 -4.06 -10.01
CA ILE A 128 15.65 -4.27 -11.39
C ILE A 128 14.68 -5.19 -12.10
N GLU A 129 14.10 -4.71 -13.20
CA GLU A 129 13.31 -5.52 -14.10
C GLU A 129 14.25 -6.12 -15.16
N MET A 130 14.23 -7.45 -15.29
CA MET A 130 15.09 -8.19 -16.20
C MET A 130 14.33 -8.48 -17.48
N ILE A 131 14.88 -8.05 -18.62
CA ILE A 131 14.29 -8.31 -19.94
C ILE A 131 15.34 -9.00 -20.80
N GLU A 132 15.02 -10.22 -21.26
CA GLU A 132 15.89 -10.96 -22.18
C GLU A 132 15.69 -10.48 -23.63
N ASP A 133 16.79 -10.16 -24.28
CA ASP A 133 16.80 -9.78 -25.69
C ASP A 133 16.86 -11.00 -26.62
#